data_c3daa3b18771f6257f38f03672fb54f5
#
_entry.id   c3daa3b18771f6257f38f03672fb54f5
#
_cell.length_a   1.000
_cell.length_b   1.000
_cell.length_c   1.000
_cell.angle_alpha   90.00
_cell.angle_beta   90.00
_cell.angle_gamma   90.00
#
_symmetry.space_group_name_H-M   'P 1'
#
loop_
_entity.id
_entity.type
_entity.pdbx_description
1 polymer ?
#
loop_
_entity_poly.entity_id
_entity_poly.type
_entity_poly.pdbx_seq_one_letter_code
_entity_poly.pdbx_strand_id
1 'polypeptide(L)'
;MASPEIVPTPRINQVSGAIVNSAMRVHSLLGPGLLESAYDACLAHELRKRGFRVDTQVGLPVVYDGEKLDLGYRIDLIVENLVIVEVKCVEAIHPVHEAQLLSYLRLSGKSVGLLINFHVARLKDGIKRMVDGRDWDR
;
A
#
# COMPACT_ATOMS: atom_id res chain seq x y z
N MET A 1 -9.29 30.01 4.39
CA MET A 1 -9.20 28.83 5.26
C MET A 1 -8.04 27.96 4.82
N ALA A 2 -7.23 27.58 5.77
CA ALA A 2 -6.13 26.69 5.44
C ALA A 2 -6.64 25.34 4.93
N SER A 3 -5.93 24.76 3.96
CA SER A 3 -6.20 23.40 3.55
C SER A 3 -6.05 22.48 4.76
N PRO A 4 -6.93 21.51 4.93
CA PRO A 4 -6.75 20.56 6.01
C PRO A 4 -5.40 19.84 5.81
N GLU A 5 -4.67 19.69 6.89
CA GLU A 5 -3.47 18.89 6.86
C GLU A 5 -3.83 17.45 6.50
N ILE A 6 -3.00 16.83 5.68
CA ILE A 6 -3.13 15.42 5.40
C ILE A 6 -2.41 14.68 6.52
N VAL A 7 -3.08 14.60 7.64
CA VAL A 7 -2.59 13.91 8.82
C VAL A 7 -3.34 12.57 8.93
N PRO A 8 -2.65 11.46 9.16
CA PRO A 8 -3.33 10.20 9.36
C PRO A 8 -4.32 10.29 10.52
N THR A 9 -5.57 9.93 10.25
CA THR A 9 -6.62 9.90 11.25
C THR A 9 -6.49 8.66 12.13
N PRO A 10 -7.13 8.63 13.32
CA PRO A 10 -7.18 7.39 14.11
C PRO A 10 -7.70 6.19 13.32
N ARG A 11 -8.68 6.40 12.43
CA ARG A 11 -9.22 5.33 11.59
C ARG A 11 -8.15 4.81 10.61
N ILE A 12 -7.41 5.71 9.96
CA ILE A 12 -6.33 5.31 9.05
C ILE A 12 -5.26 4.54 9.82
N ASN A 13 -4.89 4.97 11.01
CA ASN A 13 -3.90 4.27 11.82
C ASN A 13 -4.40 2.89 12.27
N GLN A 14 -5.68 2.75 12.58
CA GLN A 14 -6.28 1.46 12.90
C GLN A 14 -6.20 0.52 11.70
N VAL A 15 -6.54 1.00 10.51
CA VAL A 15 -6.49 0.20 9.28
C VAL A 15 -5.06 -0.20 8.95
N SER A 16 -4.10 0.73 9.00
CA SER A 16 -2.70 0.39 8.70
C SER A 16 -2.13 -0.57 9.73
N GLY A 17 -2.51 -0.46 11.00
CA GLY A 17 -2.11 -1.43 12.03
C GLY A 17 -2.66 -2.83 11.75
N ALA A 18 -3.91 -2.92 11.31
CA ALA A 18 -4.53 -4.19 10.93
C ALA A 18 -3.85 -4.82 9.72
N ILE A 19 -3.42 -3.99 8.74
CA ILE A 19 -2.68 -4.48 7.58
C ILE A 19 -1.35 -5.07 8.03
N VAL A 20 -0.61 -4.37 8.88
CA VAL A 20 0.68 -4.86 9.39
C VAL A 20 0.49 -6.18 10.13
N ASN A 21 -0.49 -6.26 11.03
CA ASN A 21 -0.77 -7.49 11.79
C ASN A 21 -1.16 -8.65 10.87
N SER A 22 -1.97 -8.38 9.84
CA SER A 22 -2.36 -9.39 8.86
C SER A 22 -1.17 -9.86 8.03
N ALA A 23 -0.32 -8.94 7.61
CA ALA A 23 0.91 -9.28 6.86
C ALA A 23 1.87 -10.09 7.72
N MET A 24 2.02 -9.77 8.99
CA MET A 24 2.83 -10.54 9.93
C MET A 24 2.34 -11.98 10.04
N ARG A 25 1.03 -12.16 10.10
CA ARG A 25 0.46 -13.51 10.14
C ARG A 25 0.73 -14.27 8.85
N VAL A 26 0.51 -13.64 7.71
CA VAL A 26 0.77 -14.26 6.39
C VAL A 26 2.24 -14.69 6.31
N HIS A 27 3.15 -13.79 6.67
CA HIS A 27 4.58 -14.07 6.61
C HIS A 27 4.99 -15.17 7.57
N SER A 28 4.43 -15.20 8.78
CA SER A 28 4.77 -16.24 9.77
C SER A 28 4.31 -17.62 9.33
N LEU A 29 3.22 -17.71 8.56
CA LEU A 29 2.71 -18.98 8.04
C LEU A 29 3.42 -19.44 6.78
N LEU A 30 3.78 -18.51 5.88
CA LEU A 30 4.33 -18.84 4.57
C LEU A 30 5.83 -18.69 4.47
N GLY A 31 6.43 -17.82 5.29
CA GLY A 31 7.84 -17.47 5.18
C GLY A 31 8.15 -16.69 3.90
N PRO A 32 9.43 -16.35 3.67
CA PRO A 32 9.86 -15.74 2.41
C PRO A 32 9.96 -16.78 1.29
N GLY A 33 10.03 -16.33 0.04
CA GLY A 33 10.38 -17.18 -1.10
C GLY A 33 9.27 -17.54 -2.04
N LEU A 34 8.03 -17.09 -1.77
CA LEU A 34 6.92 -17.29 -2.71
C LEU A 34 6.82 -16.12 -3.69
N LEU A 35 5.96 -16.29 -4.69
CA LEU A 35 5.66 -15.24 -5.65
C LEU A 35 4.88 -14.11 -4.98
N GLU A 36 5.05 -12.92 -5.50
CA GLU A 36 4.34 -11.72 -5.06
C GLU A 36 2.83 -11.93 -5.02
N SER A 37 2.29 -12.56 -6.08
CA SER A 37 0.85 -12.83 -6.19
C SER A 37 0.31 -13.71 -5.07
N ALA A 38 1.12 -14.62 -4.53
CA ALA A 38 0.71 -15.47 -3.42
C ALA A 38 0.51 -14.64 -2.15
N TYR A 39 1.45 -13.76 -1.84
CA TYR A 39 1.34 -12.89 -0.66
C TYR A 39 0.20 -11.91 -0.80
N ASP A 40 0.02 -11.35 -1.99
CA ASP A 40 -1.05 -10.43 -2.32
C ASP A 40 -2.42 -11.07 -2.03
N ALA A 41 -2.65 -12.26 -2.57
CA ALA A 41 -3.90 -12.99 -2.38
C ALA A 41 -4.13 -13.37 -0.90
N CYS A 42 -3.08 -13.84 -0.22
CA CYS A 42 -3.20 -14.26 1.17
C CYS A 42 -3.42 -13.07 2.09
N LEU A 43 -2.80 -11.93 1.82
CA LEU A 43 -3.01 -10.72 2.60
C LEU A 43 -4.45 -10.21 2.44
N ALA A 44 -4.96 -10.19 1.21
CA ALA A 44 -6.34 -9.80 0.96
C ALA A 44 -7.31 -10.74 1.69
N HIS A 45 -7.06 -12.06 1.63
CA HIS A 45 -7.88 -13.04 2.32
C HIS A 45 -7.88 -12.82 3.83
N GLU A 46 -6.70 -12.63 4.43
CA GLU A 46 -6.58 -12.42 5.87
C GLU A 46 -7.32 -11.16 6.32
N LEU A 47 -7.19 -10.07 5.58
CA LEU A 47 -7.86 -8.81 5.88
C LEU A 47 -9.38 -8.93 5.77
N ARG A 48 -9.88 -9.59 4.74
CA ARG A 48 -11.32 -9.82 4.55
C ARG A 48 -11.89 -10.70 5.67
N LYS A 49 -11.14 -11.72 6.06
CA LYS A 49 -11.52 -12.58 7.18
C LYS A 49 -11.65 -11.78 8.48
N ARG A 50 -10.85 -10.74 8.67
CA ARG A 50 -10.91 -9.85 9.83
C ARG A 50 -11.98 -8.77 9.70
N GLY A 51 -12.76 -8.77 8.63
CA GLY A 51 -13.88 -7.86 8.44
C GLY A 51 -13.57 -6.58 7.70
N PHE A 52 -12.38 -6.47 7.08
CA PHE A 52 -12.01 -5.28 6.32
C PHE A 52 -12.42 -5.41 4.86
N ARG A 53 -12.86 -4.30 4.28
CA ARG A 53 -13.08 -4.21 2.84
C ARG A 53 -11.71 -4.10 2.16
N VAL A 54 -11.49 -4.93 1.15
CA VAL A 54 -10.26 -4.93 0.37
C VAL A 54 -10.60 -4.96 -1.11
N ASP A 55 -10.14 -3.94 -1.83
CA ASP A 55 -10.18 -3.93 -3.28
C ASP A 55 -8.79 -4.30 -3.78
N THR A 56 -8.71 -5.21 -4.74
CA THR A 56 -7.44 -5.72 -5.26
C THR A 56 -7.25 -5.34 -6.72
N GLN A 57 -5.99 -5.15 -7.13
CA GLN A 57 -5.62 -4.84 -8.50
C GLN A 57 -6.45 -3.67 -9.07
N VAL A 58 -6.46 -2.57 -8.32
CA VAL A 58 -7.26 -1.40 -8.66
C VAL A 58 -6.56 -0.59 -9.73
N GLY A 59 -7.24 -0.38 -10.85
CA GLY A 59 -6.73 0.44 -11.94
C GLY A 59 -6.46 1.88 -11.51
N LEU A 60 -5.30 2.42 -11.90
CA LEU A 60 -4.88 3.75 -11.53
C LEU A 60 -4.55 4.55 -12.80
N PRO A 61 -5.47 5.41 -13.27
CA PRO A 61 -5.19 6.25 -14.41
C PRO A 61 -4.22 7.38 -14.03
N VAL A 62 -3.42 7.78 -15.02
CA VAL A 62 -2.56 8.96 -14.90
C VAL A 62 -3.30 10.12 -15.56
N VAL A 63 -3.44 11.22 -14.83
CA VAL A 63 -3.98 12.45 -15.41
C VAL A 63 -2.81 13.31 -15.87
N TYR A 64 -2.74 13.53 -17.17
CA TYR A 64 -1.69 14.34 -17.77
C TYR A 64 -2.31 15.34 -18.71
N ASP A 65 -1.98 16.60 -18.50
CA ASP A 65 -2.48 17.70 -19.36
C ASP A 65 -4.01 17.67 -19.49
N GLY A 66 -4.70 17.42 -18.36
CA GLY A 66 -6.16 17.35 -18.32
C GLY A 66 -6.76 16.06 -18.86
N GLU A 67 -5.94 15.17 -19.40
CA GLU A 67 -6.39 13.90 -19.97
C GLU A 67 -6.16 12.74 -19.02
N LYS A 68 -7.15 11.87 -18.92
CA LYS A 68 -7.09 10.63 -18.14
C LYS A 68 -6.55 9.52 -19.04
N LEU A 69 -5.37 9.03 -18.71
CA LEU A 69 -4.70 8.00 -19.50
C LEU A 69 -4.65 6.70 -18.71
N ASP A 70 -5.25 5.65 -19.26
CA ASP A 70 -5.12 4.30 -18.69
C ASP A 70 -3.84 3.67 -19.24
N LEU A 71 -2.80 3.66 -18.42
CA LEU A 71 -1.48 3.15 -18.80
C LEU A 71 -1.19 1.79 -18.17
N GLY A 72 -2.22 1.15 -17.61
CA GLY A 72 -2.09 -0.19 -17.05
C GLY A 72 -1.55 -0.24 -15.63
N TYR A 73 -1.37 0.89 -14.96
CA TYR A 73 -0.96 0.87 -13.55
C TYR A 73 -2.08 0.27 -12.70
N ARG A 74 -1.67 -0.51 -11.71
CA ARG A 74 -2.58 -1.16 -10.77
C ARG A 74 -2.03 -1.02 -9.36
N ILE A 75 -2.91 -0.73 -8.44
CA ILE A 75 -2.60 -0.76 -7.01
C ILE A 75 -2.93 -2.16 -6.51
N ASP A 76 -1.99 -2.79 -5.80
CA ASP A 76 -2.19 -4.17 -5.34
C ASP A 76 -3.41 -4.30 -4.44
N LEU A 77 -3.47 -3.53 -3.36
CA LEU A 77 -4.62 -3.50 -2.47
C LEU A 77 -4.95 -2.07 -2.03
N ILE A 78 -6.26 -1.82 -1.88
CA ILE A 78 -6.73 -0.65 -1.14
C ILE A 78 -7.65 -1.18 -0.04
N VAL A 79 -7.31 -0.86 1.21
CA VAL A 79 -8.04 -1.36 2.39
C VAL A 79 -8.91 -0.26 2.96
N GLU A 80 -10.20 -0.56 3.12
CA GLU A 80 -11.23 0.36 3.63
C GLU A 80 -11.30 1.66 2.83
N ASN A 81 -10.91 1.63 1.57
CA ASN A 81 -10.81 2.81 0.73
C ASN A 81 -9.92 3.92 1.32
N LEU A 82 -9.01 3.56 2.20
CA LEU A 82 -8.17 4.50 2.96
C LEU A 82 -6.68 4.30 2.77
N VAL A 83 -6.22 3.06 2.77
CA VAL A 83 -4.79 2.76 2.80
C VAL A 83 -4.40 1.90 1.60
N ILE A 84 -3.41 2.37 0.86
CA ILE A 84 -2.82 1.62 -0.25
C ILE A 84 -1.77 0.65 0.28
N VAL A 85 -1.75 -0.56 -0.27
CA VAL A 85 -0.70 -1.53 0.00
C VAL A 85 -0.07 -1.96 -1.31
N GLU A 86 1.27 -1.89 -1.36
CA GLU A 86 2.08 -2.44 -2.44
C GLU A 86 2.91 -3.59 -1.90
N VAL A 87 2.71 -4.76 -2.49
CA VAL A 87 3.41 -5.98 -2.10
C VAL A 87 4.64 -6.15 -2.99
N LYS A 88 5.77 -6.45 -2.39
CA LYS A 88 7.02 -6.69 -3.09
C LYS A 88 7.66 -7.99 -2.62
N CYS A 89 8.44 -8.61 -3.52
CA CYS A 89 9.30 -9.76 -3.21
C CYS A 89 10.66 -9.49 -3.85
N VAL A 90 11.43 -8.61 -3.23
CA VAL A 90 12.73 -8.14 -3.73
C VAL A 90 13.79 -8.30 -2.65
N GLU A 91 15.07 -8.32 -3.06
CA GLU A 91 16.16 -8.44 -2.09
C GLU A 91 16.22 -7.24 -1.15
N ALA A 92 15.92 -6.06 -1.68
CA ALA A 92 15.88 -4.83 -0.90
C ALA A 92 14.89 -3.85 -1.52
N ILE A 93 14.24 -3.06 -0.69
CA ILE A 93 13.41 -1.95 -1.17
C ILE A 93 14.35 -0.82 -1.60
N HIS A 94 14.24 -0.42 -2.85
CA HIS A 94 15.01 0.68 -3.42
C HIS A 94 14.21 1.98 -3.43
N PRO A 95 14.89 3.13 -3.53
CA PRO A 95 14.18 4.42 -3.62
C PRO A 95 13.12 4.49 -4.72
N VAL A 96 13.30 3.79 -5.84
CA VAL A 96 12.32 3.77 -6.92
C VAL A 96 11.00 3.14 -6.47
N HIS A 97 11.04 2.14 -5.59
CA HIS A 97 9.81 1.53 -5.04
C HIS A 97 9.04 2.52 -4.18
N GLU A 98 9.75 3.30 -3.38
CA GLU A 98 9.14 4.34 -2.53
C GLU A 98 8.56 5.46 -3.39
N ALA A 99 9.29 5.88 -4.42
CA ALA A 99 8.82 6.89 -5.36
C ALA A 99 7.55 6.44 -6.08
N GLN A 100 7.48 5.16 -6.46
CA GLN A 100 6.30 4.58 -7.09
C GLN A 100 5.08 4.66 -6.15
N LEU A 101 5.23 4.23 -4.91
CA LEU A 101 4.13 4.29 -3.95
C LEU A 101 3.69 5.73 -3.71
N LEU A 102 4.63 6.65 -3.56
CA LEU A 102 4.31 8.07 -3.40
C LEU A 102 3.52 8.60 -4.58
N SER A 103 3.90 8.24 -5.80
CA SER A 103 3.16 8.62 -7.02
C SER A 103 1.74 8.05 -6.99
N TYR A 104 1.57 6.81 -6.53
CA TYR A 104 0.25 6.20 -6.42
C TYR A 104 -0.62 6.92 -5.39
N LEU A 105 -0.03 7.36 -4.29
CA LEU A 105 -0.76 8.17 -3.31
C LEU A 105 -1.25 9.48 -3.92
N ARG A 106 -0.38 10.17 -4.68
CA ARG A 106 -0.75 11.41 -5.35
C ARG A 106 -1.88 11.21 -6.33
N LEU A 107 -1.75 10.19 -7.20
CA LEU A 107 -2.72 9.95 -8.26
C LEU A 107 -4.06 9.46 -7.73
N SER A 108 -4.06 8.70 -6.63
CA SER A 108 -5.27 8.15 -6.04
C SER A 108 -5.96 9.08 -5.05
N GLY A 109 -5.27 10.11 -4.58
CA GLY A 109 -5.77 11.00 -3.53
C GLY A 109 -5.74 10.37 -2.14
N LYS A 110 -5.09 9.23 -1.96
CA LYS A 110 -4.92 8.62 -0.64
C LYS A 110 -3.71 9.22 0.05
N SER A 111 -3.74 9.25 1.37
CA SER A 111 -2.69 9.89 2.16
C SER A 111 -1.67 8.91 2.75
N VAL A 112 -2.03 7.65 2.90
CA VAL A 112 -1.16 6.66 3.54
C VAL A 112 -1.05 5.41 2.68
N GLY A 113 0.17 4.92 2.54
CA GLY A 113 0.47 3.66 1.87
C GLY A 113 1.48 2.85 2.64
N LEU A 114 1.41 1.54 2.47
CA LEU A 114 2.37 0.60 3.03
C LEU A 114 3.05 -0.14 1.90
N LEU A 115 4.36 -0.16 1.95
CA LEU A 115 5.20 -0.94 1.07
C LEU A 115 5.67 -2.14 1.88
N ILE A 116 5.28 -3.35 1.46
CA ILE A 116 5.55 -4.56 2.23
C ILE A 116 6.36 -5.53 1.37
N ASN A 117 7.61 -5.72 1.75
CA ASN A 117 8.48 -6.69 1.12
C ASN A 117 8.46 -7.99 1.93
N PHE A 118 7.87 -9.04 1.34
CA PHE A 118 7.78 -10.34 2.00
C PHE A 118 9.06 -11.18 1.87
N HIS A 119 9.99 -10.79 1.02
CA HIS A 119 11.23 -11.53 0.79
C HIS A 119 12.31 -11.15 1.81
N VAL A 120 11.96 -11.25 3.08
CA VAL A 120 12.83 -10.93 4.21
C VAL A 120 12.67 -11.98 5.29
N ALA A 121 13.71 -12.14 6.12
CA ALA A 121 13.66 -13.09 7.23
C ALA A 121 12.65 -12.67 8.29
N ARG A 122 12.59 -11.36 8.59
CA ARG A 122 11.69 -10.78 9.59
C ARG A 122 10.88 -9.68 8.90
N LEU A 123 9.57 -9.84 8.88
CA LEU A 123 8.72 -8.94 8.10
C LEU A 123 8.82 -7.49 8.54
N LYS A 124 9.04 -7.20 9.81
CA LYS A 124 9.19 -5.83 10.29
C LYS A 124 10.31 -5.07 9.55
N ASP A 125 11.31 -5.79 9.05
CA ASP A 125 12.41 -5.19 8.30
C ASP A 125 12.02 -4.91 6.84
N GLY A 126 10.90 -5.42 6.38
CA GLY A 126 10.39 -5.24 5.02
C GLY A 126 9.22 -4.29 4.90
N ILE A 127 8.80 -3.65 5.99
CA ILE A 127 7.65 -2.76 5.97
C ILE A 127 8.10 -1.30 5.97
N LYS A 128 7.55 -0.53 5.03
CA LYS A 128 7.76 0.91 5.00
C LYS A 128 6.42 1.62 4.87
N ARG A 129 6.17 2.55 5.77
CA ARG A 129 4.97 3.39 5.73
C ARG A 129 5.30 4.70 5.05
N MET A 130 4.48 5.08 4.08
CA MET A 130 4.60 6.32 3.34
C MET A 130 3.38 7.19 3.60
N VAL A 131 3.62 8.48 3.80
CA VAL A 131 2.55 9.45 4.00
C VAL A 131 2.72 10.56 2.98
N ASP A 132 1.65 10.86 2.25
CA ASP A 132 1.62 12.02 1.36
C ASP A 132 1.10 13.22 2.15
N GLY A 133 2.00 14.09 2.58
CA GLY A 133 1.64 15.27 3.36
C GLY A 133 1.11 16.42 2.54
N ARG A 134 1.16 16.33 1.21
CA ARG A 134 0.69 17.36 0.28
C ARG A 134 1.52 18.62 0.22
N ASP A 135 2.53 18.75 1.04
CA ASP A 135 3.37 19.95 1.04
C ASP A 135 4.48 19.90 0.00
N TRP A 136 4.73 18.73 -0.53
CA TRP A 136 5.80 18.49 -1.49
C TRP A 136 5.56 19.14 -2.87
N ASP A 137 4.33 19.48 -3.19
CA ASP A 137 3.95 20.06 -4.49
C ASP A 137 3.82 21.58 -4.46
N ARG A 138 4.26 22.20 -3.39
CA ARG A 138 4.16 23.65 -3.22
C ARG A 138 5.43 24.39 -3.46
#